data_938053fda2eec332c48eb7efb8927a28
#
_entry.id   938053fda2eec332c48eb7efb8927a28
#
_cell.length_a   1.000
_cell.length_b   1.000
_cell.length_c   1.000
_cell.angle_alpha   90.00
_cell.angle_beta   90.00
_cell.angle_gamma   90.00
#
_symmetry.space_group_name_H-M   'P 1'
#
loop_
_entity.id
_entity.type
_entity.pdbx_description
1 polymer ?
#
loop_
_entity_poly.entity_id
_entity_poly.type
_entity_poly.pdbx_seq_one_letter_code
_entity_poly.pdbx_strand_id
1 'polypeptide(L)'
;FGTWAPFYNIHKMYAGLRDAWLYCGNEQAKNLFLKFCDWAVDITRDLSDEQMEKMLGNEHGGMNEVLADAYAMTNDSKYLSCARRFSHKQLLAPMENGKDCLDNMHANTQIPKVIGYQRIAELAHDVQYHNASEYFWEIVTRQRSLALGGNSRREHFPTKENCIDYINDIDGPESCNTYNMLKLT
;
A
#
# COMPACT_ATOMS: atom_id res chain seq x y z
N PHE A 1 -4.94 15.74 11.19
CA PHE A 1 -6.34 15.45 10.90
C PHE A 1 -6.92 14.70 12.11
N GLY A 2 -7.93 15.24 12.78
CA GLY A 2 -8.58 14.62 13.94
C GLY A 2 -9.64 13.56 13.57
N THR A 3 -9.48 12.89 12.42
CA THR A 3 -10.43 11.93 11.86
C THR A 3 -9.78 10.58 11.60
N TRP A 4 -10.59 9.51 11.63
CA TRP A 4 -10.16 8.16 11.30
C TRP A 4 -9.71 8.06 9.85
N ALA A 5 -8.51 7.53 9.61
CA ALA A 5 -7.96 7.12 8.32
C ALA A 5 -8.25 8.07 7.11
N PRO A 6 -7.99 9.41 7.20
CA PRO A 6 -8.34 10.34 6.12
C PRO A 6 -7.65 9.98 4.80
N PHE A 7 -6.41 9.56 4.82
CA PHE A 7 -5.67 9.18 3.61
C PHE A 7 -6.19 7.91 2.94
N TYR A 8 -6.83 7.00 3.66
CA TYR A 8 -7.48 5.84 3.07
C TYR A 8 -8.60 6.24 2.12
N ASN A 9 -9.48 7.16 2.55
CA ASN A 9 -10.57 7.67 1.71
C ASN A 9 -10.04 8.53 0.55
N ILE A 10 -9.10 9.41 0.83
CA ILE A 10 -8.49 10.28 -0.17
C ILE A 10 -7.78 9.46 -1.25
N HIS A 11 -7.06 8.40 -0.88
CA HIS A 11 -6.43 7.49 -1.83
C HIS A 11 -7.42 6.95 -2.88
N LYS A 12 -8.66 6.63 -2.50
CA LYS A 12 -9.68 6.16 -3.46
C LYS A 12 -10.01 7.21 -4.52
N MET A 13 -10.02 8.50 -4.14
CA MET A 13 -10.20 9.59 -5.08
C MET A 13 -9.02 9.72 -6.04
N TYR A 14 -7.78 9.60 -5.56
CA TYR A 14 -6.59 9.58 -6.41
C TYR A 14 -6.67 8.45 -7.43
N ALA A 15 -6.94 7.22 -6.97
CA ALA A 15 -7.02 6.05 -7.84
C ALA A 15 -8.11 6.23 -8.91
N GLY A 16 -9.31 6.70 -8.52
CA GLY A 16 -10.41 6.93 -9.47
C GLY A 16 -10.10 8.01 -10.51
N LEU A 17 -9.46 9.12 -10.12
CA LEU A 17 -9.04 10.16 -11.06
C LEU A 17 -7.96 9.67 -12.03
N ARG A 18 -6.96 8.94 -11.51
CA ARG A 18 -5.94 8.28 -12.34
C ARG A 18 -6.57 7.36 -13.37
N ASP A 19 -7.46 6.47 -12.94
CA ASP A 19 -8.09 5.48 -13.80
C ASP A 19 -9.03 6.12 -14.83
N ALA A 20 -9.75 7.17 -14.46
CA ALA A 20 -10.58 7.94 -15.40
C ALA A 20 -9.74 8.56 -16.52
N TRP A 21 -8.50 8.96 -16.23
CA TRP A 21 -7.59 9.41 -17.27
C TRP A 21 -7.02 8.23 -18.08
N LEU A 22 -6.46 7.22 -17.41
CA LEU A 22 -5.76 6.11 -18.08
C LEU A 22 -6.67 5.29 -18.99
N TYR A 23 -7.88 4.99 -18.55
CA TYR A 23 -8.79 4.09 -19.26
C TYR A 23 -9.87 4.81 -20.07
N CYS A 24 -10.20 6.06 -19.70
CA CYS A 24 -11.25 6.84 -20.40
C CYS A 24 -10.72 8.07 -21.11
N GLY A 25 -9.42 8.37 -21.04
CA GLY A 25 -8.81 9.54 -21.69
C GLY A 25 -9.28 10.89 -21.13
N ASN A 26 -9.78 10.92 -19.88
CA ASN A 26 -10.33 12.14 -19.29
C ASN A 26 -9.22 13.08 -18.80
N GLU A 27 -8.89 14.09 -19.61
CA GLU A 27 -7.85 15.09 -19.29
C GLU A 27 -8.18 15.96 -18.06
N GLN A 28 -9.46 16.20 -17.79
CA GLN A 28 -9.85 16.92 -16.55
C GLN A 28 -9.52 16.10 -15.31
N ALA A 29 -9.75 14.78 -15.36
CA ALA A 29 -9.39 13.87 -14.26
C ALA A 29 -7.88 13.86 -14.00
N LYS A 30 -7.07 13.83 -15.08
CA LYS A 30 -5.60 13.97 -14.98
C LYS A 30 -5.19 15.25 -14.27
N ASN A 31 -5.75 16.38 -14.70
CA ASN A 31 -5.42 17.68 -14.11
C ASN A 31 -5.80 17.75 -12.63
N LEU A 32 -6.95 17.18 -12.24
CA LEU A 32 -7.37 17.09 -10.84
C LEU A 32 -6.46 16.16 -10.05
N PHE A 33 -6.11 15.00 -10.60
CA PHE A 33 -5.18 14.04 -9.99
C PHE A 33 -3.85 14.70 -9.64
N LEU A 34 -3.23 15.40 -10.58
CA LEU A 34 -1.94 16.06 -10.33
C LEU A 34 -2.05 17.18 -9.29
N LYS A 35 -3.12 17.96 -9.28
CA LYS A 35 -3.37 18.96 -8.22
C LYS A 35 -3.53 18.33 -6.84
N PHE A 36 -4.19 17.17 -6.75
CA PHE A 36 -4.26 16.42 -5.51
C PHE A 36 -2.88 15.89 -5.09
N CYS A 37 -2.04 15.46 -6.03
CA CYS A 37 -0.67 15.05 -5.72
C CYS A 37 0.17 16.22 -5.21
N ASP A 38 0.04 17.40 -5.81
CA ASP A 38 0.67 18.63 -5.32
C ASP A 38 0.23 18.96 -3.88
N TRP A 39 -1.07 18.86 -3.62
CA TRP A 39 -1.59 19.04 -2.26
C TRP A 39 -0.98 18.06 -1.26
N ALA A 40 -0.83 16.77 -1.62
CA ALA A 40 -0.20 15.79 -0.72
C ALA A 40 1.27 16.12 -0.43
N VAL A 41 2.01 16.58 -1.44
CA VAL A 41 3.39 17.06 -1.29
C VAL A 41 3.42 18.26 -0.33
N ASP A 42 2.53 19.24 -0.55
CA ASP A 42 2.54 20.48 0.22
C ASP A 42 2.20 20.26 1.70
N ILE A 43 1.13 19.50 2.01
CA ILE A 43 0.70 19.31 3.41
C ILE A 43 1.63 18.43 4.22
N THR A 44 2.49 17.63 3.55
CA THR A 44 3.47 16.78 4.23
C THR A 44 4.88 17.34 4.22
N ARG A 45 5.11 18.45 3.52
CA ARG A 45 6.44 19.03 3.30
C ARG A 45 7.23 19.23 4.60
N ASP A 46 6.59 19.85 5.59
CA ASP A 46 7.22 20.27 6.83
C ASP A 46 7.16 19.21 7.95
N LEU A 47 6.59 18.02 7.66
CA LEU A 47 6.57 16.92 8.62
C LEU A 47 7.95 16.25 8.70
N SER A 48 8.42 16.00 9.92
CA SER A 48 9.61 15.17 10.12
C SER A 48 9.33 13.71 9.74
N ASP A 49 10.39 12.90 9.59
CA ASP A 49 10.25 11.47 9.31
C ASP A 49 9.48 10.76 10.43
N GLU A 50 9.70 11.11 11.71
CA GLU A 50 8.96 10.53 12.83
C GLU A 50 7.48 10.90 12.78
N GLN A 51 7.15 12.14 12.38
CA GLN A 51 5.78 12.59 12.23
C GLN A 51 5.08 11.86 11.08
N MET A 52 5.79 11.64 9.96
CA MET A 52 5.29 10.82 8.85
C MET A 52 5.02 9.39 9.31
N GLU A 53 5.97 8.70 9.94
CA GLU A 53 5.79 7.32 10.42
C GLU A 53 4.62 7.21 11.42
N LYS A 54 4.49 8.17 12.34
CA LYS A 54 3.35 8.21 13.27
C LYS A 54 2.01 8.36 12.53
N MET A 55 1.95 9.19 11.51
CA MET A 55 0.77 9.36 10.66
C MET A 55 0.45 8.08 9.88
N LEU A 56 1.47 7.43 9.33
CA LEU A 56 1.35 6.19 8.56
C LEU A 56 1.02 4.95 9.41
N GLY A 57 1.12 5.05 10.72
CA GLY A 57 0.57 4.05 11.64
C GLY A 57 -0.95 3.88 11.51
N ASN A 58 -1.63 4.88 10.96
CA ASN A 58 -3.03 4.82 10.56
C ASN A 58 -3.19 4.37 9.10
N GLU A 59 -4.36 3.86 8.72
CA GLU A 59 -4.61 3.42 7.35
C GLU A 59 -4.46 4.57 6.35
N HIS A 60 -3.67 4.35 5.29
CA HIS A 60 -3.42 5.33 4.24
C HIS A 60 -3.54 4.76 2.81
N GLY A 61 -4.04 3.52 2.70
CA GLY A 61 -4.23 2.86 1.40
C GLY A 61 -2.93 2.79 0.59
N GLY A 62 -3.04 2.97 -0.70
CA GLY A 62 -1.93 3.02 -1.67
C GLY A 62 -1.48 4.44 -2.00
N MET A 63 -1.35 5.34 -1.04
CA MET A 63 -0.86 6.71 -1.28
C MET A 63 0.51 6.74 -1.94
N ASN A 64 1.40 5.81 -1.59
CA ASN A 64 2.70 5.65 -2.23
C ASN A 64 2.58 5.19 -3.70
N GLU A 65 1.62 4.32 -4.05
CA GLU A 65 1.35 3.88 -5.42
C GLU A 65 0.92 5.08 -6.30
N VAL A 66 -0.10 5.82 -5.89
CA VAL A 66 -0.65 6.91 -6.70
C VAL A 66 0.33 8.07 -6.87
N LEU A 67 1.17 8.33 -5.88
CA LEU A 67 2.24 9.33 -5.99
C LEU A 67 3.38 8.85 -6.91
N ALA A 68 3.71 7.57 -6.90
CA ALA A 68 4.65 6.98 -7.86
C ALA A 68 4.09 7.06 -9.29
N ASP A 69 2.79 6.85 -9.49
CA ASP A 69 2.14 7.05 -10.79
C ASP A 69 2.17 8.52 -11.25
N ALA A 70 2.03 9.49 -10.33
CA ALA A 70 2.22 10.91 -10.67
C ALA A 70 3.64 11.19 -11.17
N TYR A 71 4.64 10.55 -10.57
CA TYR A 71 6.01 10.60 -11.08
C TYR A 71 6.11 9.99 -12.50
N ALA A 72 5.53 8.83 -12.73
CA ALA A 72 5.54 8.19 -14.05
C ALA A 72 4.89 9.06 -15.14
N MET A 73 3.86 9.85 -14.78
CA MET A 73 3.15 10.75 -15.71
C MET A 73 3.91 12.02 -16.05
N THR A 74 4.70 12.54 -15.09
CA THR A 74 5.28 13.90 -15.16
C THR A 74 6.79 13.92 -15.20
N ASN A 75 7.44 12.86 -14.78
CA ASN A 75 8.87 12.77 -14.49
C ASN A 75 9.35 13.80 -13.43
N ASP A 76 8.44 14.34 -12.61
CA ASP A 76 8.78 15.27 -11.54
C ASP A 76 9.12 14.49 -10.26
N SER A 77 10.39 14.57 -9.87
CA SER A 77 10.96 13.82 -8.74
C SER A 77 10.31 14.13 -7.37
N LYS A 78 9.60 15.26 -7.23
CA LYS A 78 8.88 15.60 -6.00
C LYS A 78 7.83 14.54 -5.65
N TYR A 79 7.17 13.96 -6.66
CA TYR A 79 6.16 12.91 -6.44
C TYR A 79 6.79 11.59 -6.00
N LEU A 80 7.90 11.19 -6.62
CA LEU A 80 8.62 9.98 -6.19
C LEU A 80 9.18 10.14 -4.78
N SER A 81 9.71 11.31 -4.44
CA SER A 81 10.18 11.62 -3.09
C SER A 81 9.04 11.55 -2.08
N CYS A 82 7.86 12.09 -2.42
CA CYS A 82 6.67 12.01 -1.58
C CYS A 82 6.16 10.56 -1.47
N ALA A 83 6.16 9.77 -2.55
CA ALA A 83 5.82 8.35 -2.53
C ALA A 83 6.69 7.56 -1.53
N ARG A 84 8.01 7.81 -1.54
CA ARG A 84 8.94 7.23 -0.57
C ARG A 84 8.63 7.64 0.88
N ARG A 85 8.19 8.87 1.12
CA ARG A 85 7.76 9.34 2.44
C ARG A 85 6.46 8.66 2.90
N PHE A 86 5.57 8.29 1.98
CA PHE A 86 4.38 7.49 2.26
C PHE A 86 4.64 5.97 2.33
N SER A 87 5.89 5.54 2.19
CA SER A 87 6.27 4.13 2.34
C SER A 87 6.58 3.82 3.80
N HIS A 88 5.58 3.30 4.52
CA HIS A 88 5.62 3.00 5.95
C HIS A 88 6.80 2.09 6.31
N LYS A 89 7.82 2.63 6.96
CA LYS A 89 9.10 1.94 7.25
C LYS A 89 8.94 0.78 8.23
N GLN A 90 7.93 0.84 9.12
CA GLN A 90 7.62 -0.25 10.05
C GLN A 90 7.28 -1.56 9.32
N LEU A 91 6.75 -1.50 8.09
CA LEU A 91 6.54 -2.67 7.23
C LEU A 91 7.70 -2.86 6.25
N LEU A 92 8.14 -1.78 5.58
CA LEU A 92 9.16 -1.84 4.54
C LEU A 92 10.47 -2.45 5.06
N ALA A 93 11.00 -1.92 6.17
CA ALA A 93 12.32 -2.33 6.68
C ALA A 93 12.42 -3.81 7.10
N PRO A 94 11.43 -4.42 7.78
CA PRO A 94 11.47 -5.86 7.98
C PRO A 94 11.39 -6.66 6.68
N MET A 95 10.50 -6.26 5.75
CA MET A 95 10.26 -7.00 4.51
C MET A 95 11.49 -7.00 3.60
N GLU A 96 12.19 -5.86 3.43
CA GLU A 96 13.43 -5.79 2.64
C GLU A 96 14.55 -6.68 3.18
N ASN A 97 14.51 -6.98 4.49
CA ASN A 97 15.48 -7.85 5.17
C ASN A 97 14.98 -9.30 5.32
N GLY A 98 13.94 -9.70 4.59
CA GLY A 98 13.40 -11.06 4.62
C GLY A 98 12.81 -11.45 5.99
N LYS A 99 12.31 -10.48 6.77
CA LYS A 99 11.74 -10.72 8.10
C LYS A 99 10.23 -10.56 8.07
N ASP A 100 9.53 -11.66 8.33
CA ASP A 100 8.07 -11.64 8.48
C ASP A 100 7.66 -10.98 9.81
N CYS A 101 6.92 -9.89 9.71
CA CYS A 101 6.42 -9.12 10.83
C CYS A 101 4.88 -9.00 10.83
N LEU A 102 4.17 -9.85 10.06
CA LEU A 102 2.75 -9.67 9.78
C LEU A 102 1.80 -10.15 10.89
N ASP A 103 2.29 -10.89 11.89
CA ASP A 103 1.46 -11.42 12.96
C ASP A 103 0.58 -10.34 13.61
N ASN A 104 -0.73 -10.59 13.61
CA ASN A 104 -1.76 -9.70 14.15
C ASN A 104 -1.87 -8.31 13.46
N MET A 105 -1.19 -8.09 12.35
CA MET A 105 -1.42 -6.88 11.56
C MET A 105 -2.72 -6.99 10.75
N HIS A 106 -3.44 -5.88 10.65
CA HIS A 106 -4.61 -5.79 9.78
C HIS A 106 -4.19 -6.02 8.31
N ALA A 107 -4.63 -7.11 7.70
CA ALA A 107 -4.10 -7.61 6.43
C ALA A 107 -4.32 -6.62 5.27
N ASN A 108 -5.56 -6.17 5.08
CA ASN A 108 -5.88 -5.26 3.99
C ASN A 108 -5.22 -3.88 4.12
N THR A 109 -4.82 -3.48 5.32
CA THR A 109 -4.02 -2.25 5.54
C THR A 109 -2.61 -2.38 5.00
N GLN A 110 -2.01 -3.59 5.02
CA GLN A 110 -0.63 -3.77 4.60
C GLN A 110 -0.48 -3.96 3.07
N ILE A 111 -1.38 -4.70 2.44
CA ILE A 111 -1.23 -5.06 1.02
C ILE A 111 -1.12 -3.84 0.08
N PRO A 112 -1.96 -2.79 0.19
CA PRO A 112 -1.84 -1.60 -0.66
C PRO A 112 -0.51 -0.86 -0.53
N LYS A 113 0.12 -0.89 0.65
CA LYS A 113 1.46 -0.31 0.84
C LYS A 113 2.50 -1.00 -0.02
N VAL A 114 2.39 -2.34 -0.10
CA VAL A 114 3.34 -3.18 -0.86
C VAL A 114 3.14 -3.04 -2.36
N ILE A 115 1.92 -2.83 -2.83
CA ILE A 115 1.67 -2.46 -4.24
C ILE A 115 2.46 -1.19 -4.58
N GLY A 116 2.44 -0.19 -3.71
CA GLY A 116 3.23 1.02 -3.88
C GLY A 116 4.73 0.79 -3.79
N TYR A 117 5.20 -0.16 -2.96
CA TYR A 117 6.63 -0.54 -2.95
C TYR A 117 7.06 -1.08 -4.29
N GLN A 118 6.32 -2.03 -4.86
CA GLN A 118 6.62 -2.59 -6.17
C GLN A 118 6.58 -1.50 -7.25
N ARG A 119 5.61 -0.59 -7.19
CA ARG A 119 5.54 0.52 -8.16
C ARG A 119 6.74 1.46 -8.07
N ILE A 120 7.22 1.78 -6.88
CA ILE A 120 8.45 2.57 -6.68
C ILE A 120 9.67 1.80 -7.21
N ALA A 121 9.75 0.50 -6.92
CA ALA A 121 10.83 -0.36 -7.40
C ALA A 121 10.96 -0.34 -8.93
N GLU A 122 9.85 -0.47 -9.63
CA GLU A 122 9.80 -0.44 -11.11
C GLU A 122 10.28 0.89 -11.68
N LEU A 123 9.80 2.00 -11.11
CA LEU A 123 10.07 3.33 -11.65
C LEU A 123 11.47 3.87 -11.28
N ALA A 124 11.99 3.47 -10.14
CA ALA A 124 13.28 3.94 -9.63
C ALA A 124 14.41 2.89 -9.72
N HIS A 125 14.13 1.68 -10.22
CA HIS A 125 15.04 0.54 -10.21
C HIS A 125 15.59 0.26 -8.81
N ASP A 126 14.72 0.34 -7.80
CA ASP A 126 15.09 0.24 -6.40
C ASP A 126 14.97 -1.20 -5.90
N VAL A 127 16.12 -1.84 -5.71
CA VAL A 127 16.22 -3.25 -5.31
C VAL A 127 15.67 -3.49 -3.90
N GLN A 128 15.79 -2.55 -2.98
CA GLN A 128 15.28 -2.69 -1.61
C GLN A 128 13.74 -2.77 -1.62
N TYR A 129 13.11 -1.87 -2.35
CA TYR A 129 11.65 -1.88 -2.53
C TYR A 129 11.16 -3.12 -3.26
N HIS A 130 11.91 -3.60 -4.27
CA HIS A 130 11.61 -4.85 -4.96
C HIS A 130 11.68 -6.05 -4.01
N ASN A 131 12.78 -6.21 -3.28
CA ASN A 131 12.96 -7.30 -2.33
C ASN A 131 11.84 -7.32 -1.27
N ALA A 132 11.43 -6.14 -0.77
CA ALA A 132 10.33 -6.04 0.19
C ALA A 132 9.01 -6.52 -0.38
N SER A 133 8.67 -6.13 -1.62
CA SER A 133 7.42 -6.52 -2.26
C SER A 133 7.40 -8.00 -2.66
N GLU A 134 8.49 -8.53 -3.19
CA GLU A 134 8.63 -9.94 -3.53
C GLU A 134 8.53 -10.83 -2.28
N TYR A 135 9.28 -10.50 -1.24
CA TYR A 135 9.23 -11.25 0.01
C TYR A 135 7.83 -11.24 0.65
N PHE A 136 7.18 -10.07 0.69
CA PHE A 136 5.79 -9.97 1.18
C PHE A 136 4.85 -10.88 0.36
N TRP A 137 4.93 -10.81 -0.97
CA TRP A 137 4.11 -11.63 -1.86
C TRP A 137 4.32 -13.14 -1.60
N GLU A 138 5.59 -13.56 -1.47
CA GLU A 138 5.93 -14.96 -1.20
C GLU A 138 5.39 -15.45 0.14
N ILE A 139 5.59 -14.70 1.23
CA ILE A 139 5.11 -15.14 2.54
C ILE A 139 3.59 -15.16 2.62
N VAL A 140 2.91 -14.17 2.03
CA VAL A 140 1.44 -14.15 2.05
C VAL A 140 0.87 -15.29 1.23
N THR A 141 1.35 -15.52 0.00
CA THR A 141 0.80 -16.55 -0.89
C THR A 141 1.18 -17.97 -0.47
N ARG A 142 2.38 -18.19 0.06
CA ARG A 142 2.90 -19.52 0.32
C ARG A 142 2.83 -19.97 1.78
N GLN A 143 2.73 -19.04 2.72
CA GLN A 143 2.81 -19.33 4.16
C GLN A 143 1.61 -18.85 4.96
N ARG A 144 0.89 -17.83 4.46
CA ARG A 144 -0.19 -17.16 5.18
C ARG A 144 -1.57 -17.21 4.49
N SER A 145 -1.66 -17.92 3.36
CA SER A 145 -2.92 -18.12 2.64
C SER A 145 -3.43 -19.55 2.77
N LEU A 146 -4.74 -19.69 2.84
CA LEU A 146 -5.42 -20.97 2.70
C LEU A 146 -5.37 -21.46 1.23
N ALA A 147 -5.62 -22.73 0.99
CA ALA A 147 -5.65 -23.32 -0.35
C ALA A 147 -6.62 -22.62 -1.33
N LEU A 148 -7.65 -21.96 -0.82
CA LEU A 148 -8.60 -21.15 -1.59
C LEU A 148 -8.12 -19.72 -1.88
N GLY A 149 -6.93 -19.32 -1.40
CA GLY A 149 -6.33 -18.01 -1.66
C GLY A 149 -6.61 -16.92 -0.62
N GLY A 150 -7.41 -17.19 0.40
CA GLY A 150 -7.68 -16.22 1.46
C GLY A 150 -6.58 -16.15 2.52
N ASN A 151 -6.34 -15.00 3.13
CA ASN A 151 -5.17 -14.78 4.00
C ASN A 151 -5.41 -13.99 5.29
N SER A 152 -6.65 -13.83 5.74
CA SER A 152 -6.97 -13.13 6.99
C SER A 152 -8.01 -13.85 7.81
N ARG A 153 -8.07 -13.52 9.09
CA ARG A 153 -9.12 -13.87 10.02
C ARG A 153 -9.49 -12.62 10.81
N ARG A 154 -10.76 -12.24 10.81
CA ARG A 154 -11.21 -10.98 11.45
C ARG A 154 -10.33 -9.80 11.04
N GLU A 155 -10.17 -9.66 9.73
CA GLU A 155 -9.36 -8.63 9.07
C GLU A 155 -7.84 -8.70 9.30
N HIS A 156 -7.33 -9.55 10.17
CA HIS A 156 -5.92 -9.59 10.56
C HIS A 156 -5.21 -10.86 10.09
N PHE A 157 -3.91 -10.76 9.84
CA PHE A 157 -3.05 -11.93 9.68
C PHE A 157 -2.96 -12.65 11.02
N PRO A 158 -3.34 -13.91 11.15
CA PRO A 158 -3.08 -14.69 12.36
C PRO A 158 -1.60 -14.96 12.53
N THR A 159 -1.22 -15.40 13.72
CA THR A 159 0.14 -15.89 13.97
C THR A 159 0.40 -17.15 13.12
N LYS A 160 1.65 -17.37 12.73
CA LYS A 160 2.03 -18.53 11.90
C LYS A 160 1.66 -19.89 12.52
N GLU A 161 1.66 -19.96 13.83
CA GLU A 161 1.35 -21.20 14.55
C GLU A 161 -0.15 -21.54 14.56
N ASN A 162 -1.03 -20.57 14.28
CA ASN A 162 -2.48 -20.72 14.43
C ASN A 162 -3.25 -20.75 13.12
N CYS A 163 -2.68 -21.34 12.06
CA CYS A 163 -3.37 -21.42 10.76
C CYS A 163 -4.70 -22.23 10.82
N ILE A 164 -4.83 -23.15 11.77
CA ILE A 164 -6.07 -23.92 11.95
C ILE A 164 -7.27 -23.06 12.36
N ASP A 165 -7.03 -21.95 13.05
CA ASP A 165 -8.07 -21.02 13.48
C ASP A 165 -8.76 -20.31 12.31
N TYR A 166 -8.10 -20.22 11.15
CA TYR A 166 -8.71 -19.70 9.93
C TYR A 166 -9.90 -20.56 9.44
N ILE A 167 -9.76 -21.88 9.59
CA ILE A 167 -10.73 -22.83 9.01
C ILE A 167 -12.01 -22.86 9.84
N ASN A 168 -11.89 -22.61 11.13
CA ASN A 168 -12.97 -22.74 12.08
C ASN A 168 -13.70 -21.42 12.41
N ASP A 169 -13.20 -20.29 11.92
CA ASP A 169 -13.80 -18.98 12.19
C ASP A 169 -14.77 -18.59 11.07
N ILE A 170 -15.96 -18.14 11.46
CA ILE A 170 -16.98 -17.63 10.53
C ILE A 170 -16.53 -16.31 9.88
N ASP A 171 -15.70 -15.52 10.59
CA ASP A 171 -15.12 -14.28 10.12
C ASP A 171 -13.77 -14.55 9.42
N GLY A 172 -13.80 -15.44 8.45
CA GLY A 172 -12.64 -15.90 7.68
C GLY A 172 -12.09 -14.87 6.70
N PRO A 173 -11.36 -15.35 5.68
CA PRO A 173 -10.68 -14.49 4.71
C PRO A 173 -11.62 -13.55 3.97
N GLU A 174 -11.19 -12.30 3.82
CA GLU A 174 -11.93 -11.27 3.09
C GLU A 174 -11.49 -11.15 1.63
N SER A 175 -12.47 -10.86 0.75
CA SER A 175 -12.23 -10.66 -0.68
C SER A 175 -11.37 -9.43 -0.99
N CYS A 176 -11.37 -8.40 -0.13
CA CYS A 176 -10.53 -7.22 -0.28
C CYS A 176 -9.03 -7.55 -0.29
N ASN A 177 -8.62 -8.50 0.55
CA ASN A 177 -7.23 -8.98 0.59
C ASN A 177 -6.86 -9.68 -0.71
N THR A 178 -7.71 -10.60 -1.17
CA THR A 178 -7.50 -11.31 -2.44
C THR A 178 -7.45 -10.35 -3.62
N TYR A 179 -8.34 -9.35 -3.67
CA TYR A 179 -8.31 -8.31 -4.70
C TYR A 179 -6.97 -7.55 -4.71
N ASN A 180 -6.50 -7.09 -3.56
CA ASN A 180 -5.25 -6.35 -3.48
C ASN A 180 -4.01 -7.23 -3.75
N MET A 181 -4.04 -8.51 -3.37
CA MET A 181 -2.98 -9.46 -3.73
C MET A 181 -2.93 -9.71 -5.25
N LEU A 182 -4.09 -9.79 -5.92
CA LEU A 182 -4.15 -9.87 -7.40
C LEU A 182 -3.59 -8.59 -8.07
N LYS A 183 -3.76 -7.43 -7.47
CA LYS A 183 -3.12 -6.19 -7.95
C LYS A 183 -1.60 -6.22 -7.79
N LEU A 184 -1.10 -6.90 -6.76
CA LEU A 184 0.34 -7.02 -6.50
C LEU A 184 1.01 -8.05 -7.42
N THR A 185 0.25 -9.01 -7.95
CA THR A 185 0.76 -10.07 -8.85
C THR A 185 0.96 -9.57 -10.27
#